data_1948692ca8411bc6677b156ec5bbc899
#
_entry.id   1948692ca8411bc6677b156ec5bbc899
#
_cell.length_a   1.000
_cell.length_b   1.000
_cell.length_c   1.000
_cell.angle_alpha   90.00
_cell.angle_beta   90.00
_cell.angle_gamma   90.00
#
_symmetry.space_group_name_H-M   'P 1'
#
loop_
_entity.id
_entity.type
_entity.pdbx_description
1 polymer ?
#
loop_
_entity_poly.entity_id
_entity_poly.type
_entity_poly.pdbx_seq_one_letter_code
_entity_poly.pdbx_strand_id
1 'polypeptide(L)'
;LLSRSPVPIAGNICYEMAYPQLVAKQAAAAQMIVTVSNDTWFEHSLAPWQHLQIAQMRAIENAKPVARATNSGVSALIDAKGNITSLAPMYQQAQLTGLVAPKQGTTPYNIGLNWPITLLSLGLVLFGFGRNFMGFFPHRFKP
;
A
#
# COMPACT_ATOMS: atom_id res chain seq x y z
N LEU A 1 -0.62 -13.99 -9.91
CA LEU A 1 -0.21 -13.38 -11.20
C LEU A 1 -1.12 -13.85 -12.32
N LEU A 2 -1.47 -12.94 -13.23
CA LEU A 2 -2.22 -13.25 -14.44
C LEU A 2 -1.25 -13.78 -15.50
N SER A 3 -1.29 -15.10 -15.74
CA SER A 3 -0.29 -15.80 -16.55
C SER A 3 -0.41 -15.59 -18.06
N ARG A 4 -1.55 -15.07 -18.55
CA ARG A 4 -1.79 -14.80 -19.99
C ARG A 4 -1.62 -13.34 -20.38
N SER A 5 -1.16 -12.50 -19.47
CA SER A 5 -0.83 -11.10 -19.77
C SER A 5 0.55 -10.99 -20.41
N PRO A 6 0.78 -10.06 -21.36
CA PRO A 6 2.09 -9.81 -21.95
C PRO A 6 3.13 -9.34 -20.91
N VAL A 7 2.70 -8.83 -19.75
CA VAL A 7 3.53 -8.49 -18.61
C VAL A 7 2.96 -9.12 -17.34
N PRO A 8 3.78 -9.49 -16.35
CA PRO A 8 3.30 -10.01 -15.07
C PRO A 8 2.45 -8.97 -14.32
N ILE A 9 1.22 -9.36 -13.97
CA ILE A 9 0.25 -8.49 -13.28
C ILE A 9 -0.11 -9.09 -11.93
N ALA A 10 -0.03 -8.29 -10.87
CA ALA A 10 -0.62 -8.61 -9.58
C ALA A 10 -2.11 -8.21 -9.58
N GLY A 11 -3.00 -9.18 -9.45
CA GLY A 11 -4.44 -8.93 -9.37
C GLY A 11 -4.90 -8.87 -7.91
N ASN A 12 -5.67 -7.84 -7.56
CA ASN A 12 -6.26 -7.67 -6.23
C ASN A 12 -7.75 -7.40 -6.35
N ILE A 13 -8.52 -7.92 -5.43
CA ILE A 13 -9.98 -7.79 -5.41
C ILE A 13 -10.39 -6.94 -4.21
N CYS A 14 -11.04 -5.81 -4.48
CA CYS A 14 -11.70 -4.97 -3.49
C CYS A 14 -10.77 -4.62 -2.30
N TYR A 15 -11.15 -5.01 -1.10
CA TYR A 15 -10.46 -4.67 0.14
C TYR A 15 -9.08 -5.34 0.30
N GLU A 16 -8.68 -6.25 -0.57
CA GLU A 16 -7.32 -6.81 -0.57
C GLU A 16 -6.24 -5.72 -0.68
N MET A 17 -6.55 -4.62 -1.37
CA MET A 17 -5.66 -3.45 -1.46
C MET A 17 -5.36 -2.81 -0.11
N ALA A 18 -6.20 -2.99 0.89
CA ALA A 18 -5.98 -2.47 2.25
C ALA A 18 -4.89 -3.24 3.01
N TYR A 19 -4.52 -4.44 2.56
CA TYR A 19 -3.49 -5.26 3.18
C TYR A 19 -2.13 -5.08 2.50
N PRO A 20 -1.25 -4.18 3.00
CA PRO A 20 -0.02 -3.81 2.31
C PRO A 20 0.93 -4.99 2.11
N GLN A 21 1.02 -5.90 3.08
CA GLN A 21 1.89 -7.08 3.00
C GLN A 21 1.42 -8.09 1.95
N LEU A 22 0.10 -8.25 1.79
CA LEU A 22 -0.48 -9.10 0.76
C LEU A 22 -0.13 -8.55 -0.62
N VAL A 23 -0.38 -7.25 -0.83
CA VAL A 23 -0.10 -6.58 -2.10
C VAL A 23 1.40 -6.61 -2.40
N ALA A 24 2.27 -6.32 -1.42
CA ALA A 24 3.72 -6.36 -1.61
C ALA A 24 4.21 -7.75 -2.03
N LYS A 25 3.69 -8.80 -1.42
CA LYS A 25 4.03 -10.18 -1.78
C LYS A 25 3.60 -10.53 -3.21
N GLN A 26 2.43 -10.08 -3.64
CA GLN A 26 1.95 -10.30 -5.01
C GLN A 26 2.70 -9.43 -6.03
N ALA A 27 3.02 -8.19 -5.67
CA ALA A 27 3.69 -7.23 -6.54
C ALA A 27 5.18 -7.52 -6.74
N ALA A 28 5.81 -8.28 -5.84
CA ALA A 28 7.24 -8.60 -5.93
C ALA A 28 7.65 -9.21 -7.28
N ALA A 29 6.83 -10.08 -7.84
CA ALA A 29 7.05 -10.73 -9.15
C ALA A 29 6.23 -10.08 -10.29
N ALA A 30 5.51 -8.98 -10.03
CA ALA A 30 4.69 -8.28 -11.01
C ALA A 30 5.39 -7.03 -11.54
N GLN A 31 4.88 -6.50 -12.64
CA GLN A 31 5.32 -5.24 -13.23
C GLN A 31 4.26 -4.14 -13.11
N MET A 32 3.03 -4.51 -12.82
CA MET A 32 1.93 -3.60 -12.50
C MET A 32 0.93 -4.29 -11.58
N ILE A 33 0.07 -3.50 -10.96
CA ILE A 33 -1.01 -3.95 -10.10
C ILE A 33 -2.33 -3.59 -10.79
N VAL A 34 -3.27 -4.53 -10.77
CA VAL A 34 -4.66 -4.30 -11.22
C VAL A 34 -5.56 -4.60 -10.02
N THR A 35 -6.49 -3.71 -9.75
CA THR A 35 -7.51 -3.94 -8.73
C THR A 35 -8.89 -3.70 -9.26
N VAL A 36 -9.81 -4.58 -8.92
CA VAL A 36 -11.24 -4.45 -9.21
C VAL A 36 -12.00 -4.39 -7.90
N SER A 37 -12.94 -3.46 -7.77
CA SER A 37 -13.65 -3.24 -6.52
C SER A 37 -15.12 -2.91 -6.77
N ASN A 38 -15.98 -3.33 -5.86
CA ASN A 38 -17.34 -2.85 -5.77
C ASN A 38 -17.45 -1.88 -4.58
N ASP A 39 -17.42 -0.59 -4.88
CA ASP A 39 -17.46 0.48 -3.88
C ASP A 39 -18.90 0.98 -3.60
N THR A 40 -19.93 0.29 -4.11
CA THR A 40 -21.35 0.66 -3.93
C THR A 40 -21.75 0.76 -2.45
N TRP A 41 -21.15 -0.07 -1.59
CA TRP A 41 -21.39 -0.08 -0.15
C TRP A 41 -21.03 1.23 0.56
N PHE A 42 -20.16 2.03 -0.05
CA PHE A 42 -19.66 3.27 0.54
C PHE A 42 -20.57 4.47 0.23
N GLU A 43 -21.50 4.32 -0.70
CA GLU A 43 -22.41 5.39 -1.13
C GLU A 43 -21.68 6.70 -1.40
N HIS A 44 -22.24 7.83 -1.02
CA HIS A 44 -21.67 9.17 -1.19
C HIS A 44 -20.71 9.59 -0.04
N SER A 45 -20.14 8.63 0.67
CA SER A 45 -19.16 8.90 1.74
C SER A 45 -17.77 9.23 1.21
N LEU A 46 -16.82 9.51 2.10
CA LEU A 46 -15.40 9.69 1.76
C LEU A 46 -14.67 8.36 1.47
N ALA A 47 -15.28 7.22 1.78
CA ALA A 47 -14.61 5.92 1.70
C ALA A 47 -14.12 5.54 0.29
N PRO A 48 -14.81 5.83 -0.84
CA PRO A 48 -14.27 5.61 -2.17
C PRO A 48 -12.96 6.36 -2.44
N TRP A 49 -12.84 7.58 -1.94
CA TRP A 49 -11.61 8.38 -2.04
C TRP A 49 -10.49 7.84 -1.16
N GLN A 50 -10.79 7.41 0.06
CA GLN A 50 -9.83 6.75 0.94
C GLN A 50 -9.34 5.43 0.31
N HIS A 51 -10.22 4.68 -0.33
CA HIS A 51 -9.86 3.46 -1.04
C HIS A 51 -8.96 3.73 -2.26
N LEU A 52 -9.16 4.87 -2.95
CA LEU A 52 -8.24 5.34 -3.98
C LEU A 52 -6.87 5.71 -3.38
N GLN A 53 -6.83 6.43 -2.26
CA GLN A 53 -5.58 6.76 -1.56
C GLN A 53 -4.79 5.51 -1.14
N ILE A 54 -5.50 4.46 -0.70
CA ILE A 54 -4.87 3.17 -0.44
C ILE A 54 -4.18 2.64 -1.71
N ALA A 55 -4.84 2.71 -2.86
CA ALA A 55 -4.25 2.27 -4.11
C ALA A 55 -3.02 3.11 -4.51
N GLN A 56 -3.03 4.43 -4.27
CA GLN A 56 -1.86 5.30 -4.46
C GLN A 56 -0.70 4.89 -3.55
N MET A 57 -0.97 4.59 -2.28
CA MET A 57 0.05 4.09 -1.36
C MET A 57 0.64 2.76 -1.83
N ARG A 58 -0.19 1.83 -2.32
CA ARG A 58 0.31 0.56 -2.91
C ARG A 58 1.21 0.80 -4.11
N ALA A 59 0.89 1.78 -4.96
CA ALA A 59 1.75 2.14 -6.09
C ALA A 59 3.14 2.60 -5.62
N ILE A 60 3.18 3.50 -4.63
CA ILE A 60 4.43 4.05 -4.06
C ILE A 60 5.25 2.95 -3.38
N GLU A 61 4.63 2.20 -2.47
CA GLU A 61 5.29 1.16 -1.68
C GLU A 61 5.95 0.09 -2.56
N ASN A 62 5.32 -0.23 -3.68
CA ASN A 62 5.80 -1.27 -4.58
C ASN A 62 6.57 -0.71 -5.79
N ALA A 63 6.62 0.60 -5.99
CA ALA A 63 7.11 1.27 -7.21
C ALA A 63 6.51 0.67 -8.49
N LYS A 64 5.22 0.32 -8.45
CA LYS A 64 4.45 -0.29 -9.53
C LYS A 64 3.24 0.58 -9.86
N PRO A 65 2.93 0.77 -11.16
CA PRO A 65 1.69 1.44 -11.53
C PRO A 65 0.48 0.59 -11.14
N VAL A 66 -0.63 1.27 -10.84
CA VAL A 66 -1.91 0.63 -10.49
C VAL A 66 -2.98 1.02 -11.50
N ALA A 67 -3.67 0.04 -12.06
CA ALA A 67 -4.93 0.24 -12.76
C ALA A 67 -6.07 -0.20 -11.84
N ARG A 68 -6.91 0.77 -11.47
CA ARG A 68 -8.05 0.55 -10.58
C ARG A 68 -9.36 0.71 -11.34
N ALA A 69 -10.18 -0.34 -11.32
CA ALA A 69 -11.54 -0.33 -11.86
C ALA A 69 -12.54 -0.56 -10.73
N THR A 70 -13.55 0.30 -10.63
CA THR A 70 -14.57 0.20 -9.58
C THR A 70 -15.96 0.30 -10.17
N ASN A 71 -16.90 -0.39 -9.53
CA ASN A 71 -18.31 -0.12 -9.68
C ASN A 71 -18.68 1.03 -8.73
N SER A 72 -19.32 2.09 -9.21
CA SER A 72 -19.77 3.28 -8.46
C SER A 72 -18.68 4.12 -7.78
N GLY A 73 -17.50 3.59 -7.52
CA GLY A 73 -16.39 4.30 -6.88
C GLY A 73 -15.47 5.04 -7.86
N VAL A 74 -14.25 5.33 -7.43
CA VAL A 74 -13.28 6.08 -8.22
C VAL A 74 -12.39 5.12 -9.00
N SER A 75 -12.59 5.02 -10.32
CA SER A 75 -11.68 4.29 -11.21
C SER A 75 -10.55 5.22 -11.65
N ALA A 76 -9.31 4.71 -11.65
CA ALA A 76 -8.13 5.53 -11.92
C ALA A 76 -6.97 4.72 -12.51
N LEU A 77 -6.11 5.40 -13.26
CA LEU A 77 -4.76 4.96 -13.56
C LEU A 77 -3.79 5.76 -12.68
N ILE A 78 -2.88 5.05 -12.03
CA ILE A 78 -1.94 5.60 -11.06
C ILE A 78 -0.53 5.17 -11.48
N ASP A 79 0.39 6.12 -11.55
CA ASP A 79 1.78 5.82 -11.86
C ASP A 79 2.53 5.16 -10.69
N ALA A 80 3.75 4.71 -10.91
CA ALA A 80 4.58 4.07 -9.89
C ALA A 80 5.03 5.02 -8.75
N LYS A 81 4.77 6.32 -8.89
CA LYS A 81 5.04 7.34 -7.85
C LYS A 81 3.78 7.71 -7.08
N GLY A 82 2.64 7.08 -7.39
CA GLY A 82 1.37 7.33 -6.74
C GLY A 82 0.57 8.51 -7.34
N ASN A 83 1.03 9.12 -8.43
CA ASN A 83 0.29 10.18 -9.09
C ASN A 83 -0.87 9.60 -9.91
N ILE A 84 -2.04 10.20 -9.81
CA ILE A 84 -3.19 9.86 -10.64
C ILE A 84 -2.95 10.43 -12.02
N THR A 85 -2.81 9.57 -13.02
CA THR A 85 -2.59 9.96 -14.41
C THR A 85 -3.88 10.08 -15.20
N SER A 86 -4.93 9.36 -14.79
CA SER A 86 -6.27 9.42 -15.39
C SER A 86 -7.30 9.04 -14.33
N LEU A 87 -8.44 9.70 -14.37
CA LEU A 87 -9.53 9.54 -13.41
C LEU A 87 -10.87 9.46 -14.15
N ALA A 88 -11.69 8.48 -13.79
CA ALA A 88 -13.07 8.41 -14.28
C ALA A 88 -14.05 9.05 -13.28
N PRO A 89 -15.16 9.62 -13.76
CA PRO A 89 -16.20 10.13 -12.87
C PRO A 89 -16.86 9.01 -12.07
N MET A 90 -17.26 9.30 -10.83
CA MET A 90 -18.02 8.39 -10.00
C MET A 90 -19.49 8.30 -10.45
N TYR A 91 -20.12 7.17 -10.20
CA TYR A 91 -21.56 6.93 -10.46
C TYR A 91 -21.99 7.12 -11.91
N GLN A 92 -21.06 7.09 -12.85
CA GLN A 92 -21.32 7.20 -14.27
C GLN A 92 -20.64 6.06 -15.01
N GLN A 93 -21.31 5.54 -16.03
CA GLN A 93 -20.67 4.58 -16.92
C GLN A 93 -19.61 5.32 -17.74
N ALA A 94 -18.36 4.96 -17.58
CA ALA A 94 -17.24 5.59 -18.26
C ALA A 94 -16.21 4.54 -18.69
N GLN A 95 -15.52 4.83 -19.79
CA GLN A 95 -14.36 4.07 -20.23
C GLN A 95 -13.11 4.92 -19.97
N LEU A 96 -12.19 4.38 -19.15
CA LEU A 96 -10.92 5.01 -18.85
C LEU A 96 -9.81 4.34 -19.66
N THR A 97 -9.15 5.09 -20.51
CA THR A 97 -8.00 4.63 -21.30
C THR A 97 -6.77 5.47 -20.98
N GLY A 98 -5.61 4.85 -21.01
CA GLY A 98 -4.36 5.55 -20.79
C GLY A 98 -3.14 4.62 -20.91
N LEU A 99 -1.96 5.23 -20.95
CA LEU A 99 -0.71 4.50 -21.01
C LEU A 99 -0.23 4.20 -19.60
N VAL A 100 0.04 2.94 -19.34
CA VAL A 100 0.63 2.46 -18.09
C VAL A 100 2.00 1.90 -18.41
N ALA A 101 3.04 2.45 -17.78
CA ALA A 101 4.42 2.00 -17.96
C ALA A 101 4.78 0.90 -16.93
N PRO A 102 4.82 -0.38 -17.30
CA PRO A 102 5.19 -1.46 -16.40
C PRO A 102 6.59 -1.23 -15.80
N LYS A 103 6.78 -1.58 -14.53
CA LYS A 103 8.04 -1.39 -13.81
C LYS A 103 8.54 -2.71 -13.23
N GLN A 104 9.83 -2.99 -13.44
CA GLN A 104 10.52 -4.13 -12.83
C GLN A 104 11.24 -3.72 -11.55
N GLY A 105 11.70 -4.69 -10.78
CA GLY A 105 12.43 -4.50 -9.54
C GLY A 105 11.55 -4.51 -8.30
N THR A 106 12.19 -4.38 -7.15
CA THR A 106 11.58 -4.38 -5.81
C THR A 106 11.99 -3.13 -5.05
N THR A 107 11.20 -2.70 -4.09
CA THR A 107 11.50 -1.58 -3.22
C THR A 107 12.10 -2.06 -1.89
N PRO A 108 12.80 -1.19 -1.13
CA PRO A 108 13.18 -1.51 0.24
C PRO A 108 12.00 -1.93 1.11
N TYR A 109 10.82 -1.37 0.86
CA TYR A 109 9.59 -1.77 1.55
C TYR A 109 9.24 -3.24 1.27
N ASN A 110 9.31 -3.70 0.01
CA ASN A 110 9.03 -5.09 -0.36
C ASN A 110 10.01 -6.08 0.29
N ILE A 111 11.26 -5.65 0.54
CA ILE A 111 12.30 -6.48 1.17
C ILE A 111 12.09 -6.55 2.70
N GLY A 112 11.89 -5.39 3.32
CA GLY A 112 11.84 -5.26 4.78
C GLY A 112 10.44 -5.22 5.37
N LEU A 113 9.41 -4.89 4.58
CA LEU A 113 8.04 -4.65 5.05
C LEU A 113 8.05 -3.73 6.29
N ASN A 114 7.42 -4.16 7.36
CA ASN A 114 7.34 -3.40 8.62
C ASN A 114 8.49 -3.68 9.61
N TRP A 115 9.39 -4.63 9.31
CA TRP A 115 10.44 -5.05 10.23
C TRP A 115 11.35 -3.90 10.73
N PRO A 116 11.82 -2.96 9.87
CA PRO A 116 12.68 -1.87 10.34
C PRO A 116 12.00 -0.99 11.40
N ILE A 117 10.72 -0.64 11.19
CA ILE A 117 9.94 0.14 12.15
C ILE A 117 9.67 -0.64 13.43
N THR A 118 9.35 -1.94 13.30
CA THR A 118 9.10 -2.81 14.45
C THR A 118 10.34 -2.92 15.33
N LEU A 119 11.51 -3.15 14.72
CA LEU A 119 12.79 -3.23 15.46
C LEU A 119 13.15 -1.90 16.11
N LEU A 120 12.96 -0.78 15.42
CA LEU A 120 13.20 0.55 15.97
C LEU A 120 12.28 0.82 17.18
N SER A 121 10.99 0.52 17.03
CA SER A 121 10.01 0.70 18.11
C SER A 121 10.35 -0.16 19.33
N LEU A 122 10.70 -1.42 19.11
CA LEU A 122 11.13 -2.31 20.18
C LEU A 122 12.40 -1.78 20.88
N GLY A 123 13.39 -1.32 20.12
CA GLY A 123 14.61 -0.72 20.65
C GLY A 123 14.34 0.50 21.53
N LEU A 124 13.44 1.40 21.08
CA LEU A 124 13.06 2.59 21.86
C LEU A 124 12.34 2.21 23.17
N VAL A 125 11.46 1.22 23.13
CA VAL A 125 10.76 0.73 24.31
C VAL A 125 11.77 0.13 25.30
N LEU A 126 12.67 -0.76 24.85
CA LEU A 126 13.69 -1.36 25.71
C LEU A 126 14.64 -0.32 26.29
N PHE A 127 15.04 0.68 25.50
CA PHE A 127 15.87 1.79 25.98
C PHE A 127 15.16 2.60 27.06
N GLY A 128 13.87 2.92 26.87
CA GLY A 128 13.04 3.64 27.85
C GLY A 128 12.90 2.86 29.16
N PHE A 129 12.64 1.56 29.08
CA PHE A 129 12.58 0.70 30.27
C PHE A 129 13.92 0.59 30.98
N GLY A 130 15.02 0.39 30.24
CA GLY A 130 16.36 0.28 30.83
C GLY A 130 16.76 1.56 31.57
N ARG A 131 16.43 2.73 31.03
CA ARG A 131 16.72 4.01 31.66
C ARG A 131 15.92 4.23 32.95
N ASN A 132 14.65 3.85 32.99
CA ASN A 132 13.83 3.93 34.20
C ASN A 132 14.25 2.93 35.26
N PHE A 133 14.69 1.72 34.85
CA PHE A 133 15.16 0.69 35.79
C PHE A 133 16.49 1.08 36.45
N MET A 134 17.44 1.69 35.74
CA MET A 134 18.70 2.21 36.32
C MET A 134 18.47 3.43 37.22
N GLY A 135 17.42 4.22 37.04
CA GLY A 135 17.07 5.34 37.93
C GLY A 135 16.36 4.90 39.21
N PHE A 136 15.90 3.64 39.30
CA PHE A 136 15.21 3.12 40.49
C PHE A 136 16.13 2.51 41.52
N PHE A 137 17.45 2.34 41.25
CA PHE A 137 18.45 1.97 42.25
C PHE A 137 19.14 3.23 42.80
N PRO A 138 18.65 3.85 43.87
CA PRO A 138 19.40 4.90 44.54
C PRO A 138 20.66 4.27 45.15
N HIS A 139 21.82 4.88 44.87
CA HIS A 139 23.08 4.60 45.57
C HIS A 139 22.86 4.75 47.09
N ARG A 140 22.49 3.67 47.73
CA ARG A 140 22.58 3.55 49.19
C ARG A 140 23.69 2.53 49.50
N PHE A 141 24.92 3.01 49.48
CA PHE A 141 25.97 2.54 50.35
C PHE A 141 27.07 3.61 50.35
N LYS A 142 27.03 4.50 51.34
CA LYS A 142 28.23 5.18 51.88
C LYS A 142 28.44 4.53 53.24
N PRO A 143 29.68 4.06 53.55
CA PRO A 143 30.10 3.64 54.90
C PRO A 143 30.20 4.82 55.87
#